data_24978a3ba6fc14134ae60f5a4c910d12
#
_entry.id   24978a3ba6fc14134ae60f5a4c910d12
#
_cell.length_a   1.000
_cell.length_b   1.000
_cell.length_c   1.000
_cell.angle_alpha   90.00
_cell.angle_beta   90.00
_cell.angle_gamma   90.00
#
_symmetry.space_group_name_H-M   'P 1'
#
loop_
_entity.id
_entity.type
_entity.pdbx_description
1 polymer ?
#
loop_
_entity_poly.entity_id
_entity_poly.type
_entity_poly.pdbx_seq_one_letter_code
_entity_poly.pdbx_strand_id
1 'polypeptide(L)'
;INELVKALNNIKNINQPVLLHIITKKGKGLVSTREDNGEYHRDAVKFHAVKPNSTNGELKKSKKKIIPSFQDVFGYLSCEVARNRDDTICITAAMREGTGLVPYAKEFPNRYYDVGIAEGHGVTFSAGFATEGLRPIVAIYSTFLQRAFDHIVHDVAIQHLPVIFCMDRSGIAGEDGPTHHGSLDIAYLRCIQDMIVTAPRNGNEFRHLLYSALNQTKSPFSIRYPKSSSVVFDIDGQAELLPIGSWEVLRSGSDIAVLCVGSLSYDVEX
;
A
#
# COMPACT_ATOMS: atom_id res chain seq x y z
N ILE A 1 -25.52 -8.19 -22.84
CA ILE A 1 -26.48 -7.22 -22.27
C ILE A 1 -27.91 -7.69 -22.51
N ASN A 2 -28.27 -8.06 -23.73
CA ASN A 2 -29.65 -8.45 -24.07
C ASN A 2 -30.21 -9.58 -23.19
N GLU A 3 -29.41 -10.60 -22.89
CA GLU A 3 -29.79 -11.69 -22.00
C GLU A 3 -30.02 -11.22 -20.56
N LEU A 4 -29.19 -10.27 -20.10
CA LEU A 4 -29.35 -9.69 -18.78
C LEU A 4 -30.67 -8.87 -18.71
N VAL A 5 -30.97 -8.09 -19.74
CA VAL A 5 -32.22 -7.31 -19.82
C VAL A 5 -33.45 -8.26 -19.77
N LYS A 6 -33.40 -9.38 -20.51
CA LYS A 6 -34.45 -10.39 -20.46
C LYS A 6 -34.61 -10.97 -19.05
N ALA A 7 -33.49 -11.37 -18.43
CA ALA A 7 -33.50 -11.89 -17.07
C ALA A 7 -34.11 -10.93 -16.07
N LEU A 8 -33.69 -9.65 -16.14
CA LEU A 8 -34.21 -8.59 -15.28
C LEU A 8 -35.71 -8.39 -15.49
N ASN A 9 -36.17 -8.40 -16.74
CA ASN A 9 -37.60 -8.28 -17.02
C ASN A 9 -38.44 -9.50 -16.49
N ASN A 10 -37.84 -10.67 -16.48
CA ASN A 10 -38.53 -11.86 -15.96
C ASN A 10 -38.64 -11.80 -14.42
N ILE A 11 -37.62 -11.29 -13.74
CA ILE A 11 -37.59 -11.33 -12.27
C ILE A 11 -38.19 -10.10 -11.60
N LYS A 12 -38.37 -8.99 -12.32
CA LYS A 12 -38.79 -7.69 -11.71
C LYS A 12 -40.15 -7.73 -11.00
N ASN A 13 -41.01 -8.67 -11.38
CA ASN A 13 -42.33 -8.80 -10.80
C ASN A 13 -42.45 -9.98 -9.80
N ILE A 14 -41.33 -10.63 -9.49
CA ILE A 14 -41.31 -11.70 -8.49
C ILE A 14 -41.32 -11.07 -7.11
N ASN A 15 -42.35 -11.36 -6.34
CA ASN A 15 -42.52 -10.78 -5.00
C ASN A 15 -41.90 -11.69 -3.92
N GLN A 16 -40.64 -12.08 -4.13
CA GLN A 16 -39.84 -12.90 -3.23
C GLN A 16 -38.36 -12.49 -3.39
N PRO A 17 -37.50 -12.77 -2.41
CA PRO A 17 -36.06 -12.59 -2.60
C PRO A 17 -35.54 -13.37 -3.80
N VAL A 18 -34.78 -12.72 -4.66
CA VAL A 18 -34.22 -13.34 -5.88
C VAL A 18 -32.72 -13.12 -5.92
N LEU A 19 -31.97 -14.19 -6.14
CA LEU A 19 -30.52 -14.11 -6.38
C LEU A 19 -30.27 -14.16 -7.89
N LEU A 20 -29.79 -13.04 -8.45
CA LEU A 20 -29.38 -12.99 -9.85
C LEU A 20 -27.86 -13.11 -9.95
N HIS A 21 -27.35 -14.27 -10.37
CA HIS A 21 -25.93 -14.50 -10.54
C HIS A 21 -25.50 -14.14 -11.97
N ILE A 22 -24.69 -13.09 -12.12
CA ILE A 22 -24.22 -12.60 -13.42
C ILE A 22 -22.73 -12.92 -13.56
N ILE A 23 -22.38 -13.64 -14.63
CA ILE A 23 -21.00 -13.99 -14.94
C ILE A 23 -20.52 -13.09 -16.06
N THR A 24 -19.49 -12.29 -15.80
CA THR A 24 -18.90 -11.37 -16.78
C THR A 24 -17.42 -11.65 -16.98
N LYS A 25 -16.87 -11.10 -18.06
CA LYS A 25 -15.42 -11.09 -18.29
C LYS A 25 -14.95 -9.65 -18.27
N LYS A 26 -14.06 -9.34 -17.34
CA LYS A 26 -13.52 -7.99 -17.21
C LYS A 26 -12.74 -7.59 -18.48
N GLY A 27 -13.02 -6.41 -19.01
CA GLY A 27 -12.40 -5.92 -20.25
C GLY A 27 -13.05 -6.37 -21.54
N LYS A 28 -14.08 -7.23 -21.51
CA LYS A 28 -14.74 -7.70 -22.71
C LYS A 28 -15.37 -6.54 -23.49
N GLY A 29 -14.97 -6.39 -24.75
CA GLY A 29 -15.47 -5.35 -25.65
C GLY A 29 -14.66 -4.04 -25.60
N LEU A 30 -13.70 -3.91 -24.70
CA LEU A 30 -12.88 -2.70 -24.58
C LEU A 30 -11.73 -2.68 -25.57
N VAL A 31 -11.16 -3.83 -25.88
CA VAL A 31 -9.99 -3.95 -26.77
C VAL A 31 -10.39 -4.81 -27.99
N SER A 32 -10.01 -4.33 -29.16
CA SER A 32 -10.07 -5.16 -30.36
C SER A 32 -8.93 -6.19 -30.25
N THR A 33 -9.28 -7.39 -29.96
CA THR A 33 -8.35 -8.48 -29.70
C THR A 33 -7.78 -9.07 -31.00
N ARG A 34 -7.30 -8.25 -31.91
CA ARG A 34 -6.72 -8.75 -33.16
C ARG A 34 -5.31 -9.34 -33.01
N GLU A 35 -4.70 -9.19 -31.85
CA GLU A 35 -3.30 -9.60 -31.69
C GLU A 35 -3.07 -10.93 -30.98
N ASP A 36 -4.12 -11.59 -30.46
CA ASP A 36 -3.95 -12.77 -29.61
C ASP A 36 -4.88 -13.92 -29.99
N ASN A 37 -4.74 -14.47 -31.19
CA ASN A 37 -5.32 -15.76 -31.60
C ASN A 37 -6.73 -16.12 -31.00
N GLY A 38 -7.54 -15.12 -30.71
CA GLY A 38 -8.90 -15.34 -30.20
C GLY A 38 -9.01 -15.68 -28.72
N GLU A 39 -7.92 -15.77 -27.99
CA GLU A 39 -7.97 -15.96 -26.53
C GLU A 39 -8.08 -14.62 -25.81
N TYR A 40 -9.18 -14.41 -25.12
CA TYR A 40 -9.34 -13.24 -24.25
C TYR A 40 -8.36 -13.35 -23.08
N HIS A 41 -7.42 -12.45 -23.02
CA HIS A 41 -6.52 -12.36 -21.87
C HIS A 41 -7.33 -12.18 -20.59
N ARG A 42 -7.15 -13.09 -19.65
CA ARG A 42 -7.80 -13.06 -18.34
C ARG A 42 -7.07 -12.11 -17.37
N ASP A 43 -6.61 -10.99 -17.88
CA ASP A 43 -5.85 -10.05 -17.03
C ASP A 43 -6.83 -9.06 -16.39
N ALA A 44 -7.43 -9.48 -15.28
CA ALA A 44 -8.33 -8.65 -14.52
C ALA A 44 -7.64 -7.39 -13.95
N VAL A 45 -6.34 -7.47 -13.71
CA VAL A 45 -5.53 -6.35 -13.21
C VAL A 45 -5.42 -5.26 -14.26
N LYS A 46 -5.05 -5.63 -15.49
CA LYS A 46 -4.92 -4.72 -16.63
C LYS A 46 -6.21 -3.93 -16.90
N PHE A 47 -7.35 -4.59 -16.73
CA PHE A 47 -8.66 -3.96 -17.00
C PHE A 47 -9.35 -3.42 -15.75
N HIS A 48 -8.66 -3.40 -14.61
CA HIS A 48 -9.25 -2.90 -13.35
C HIS A 48 -9.49 -1.39 -13.41
N ALA A 49 -8.52 -0.63 -13.92
CA ALA A 49 -8.62 0.84 -14.04
C ALA A 49 -7.99 1.29 -15.35
N VAL A 50 -8.78 1.34 -16.41
CA VAL A 50 -8.30 1.76 -17.73
C VAL A 50 -8.31 3.29 -17.82
N LYS A 51 -7.14 3.87 -18.03
CA LYS A 51 -7.00 5.33 -18.15
C LYS A 51 -7.49 5.83 -19.51
N PRO A 52 -8.14 7.01 -19.58
CA PRO A 52 -8.47 7.63 -20.87
C PRO A 52 -7.19 7.85 -21.70
N ASN A 53 -7.29 7.70 -23.00
CA ASN A 53 -6.20 7.95 -23.95
C ASN A 53 -5.01 6.97 -23.92
N SER A 54 -5.18 5.78 -23.39
CA SER A 54 -4.18 4.73 -23.55
C SER A 54 -4.11 4.17 -24.99
N THR A 55 -4.94 4.67 -25.89
CA THR A 55 -5.12 4.10 -27.23
C THR A 55 -4.23 4.70 -28.32
N ASN A 56 -3.54 5.80 -28.07
CA ASN A 56 -2.62 6.39 -29.05
C ASN A 56 -1.26 6.68 -28.43
N GLY A 57 -0.48 5.62 -28.38
CA GLY A 57 0.69 5.37 -27.60
C GLY A 57 1.93 5.98 -27.96
N GLU A 58 2.39 6.99 -28.17
CA GLU A 58 3.80 7.36 -28.02
C GLU A 58 3.98 8.31 -26.84
N LEU A 59 4.12 7.72 -25.67
CA LEU A 59 4.76 8.43 -24.56
C LEU A 59 6.18 8.76 -25.03
N LYS A 60 6.43 10.01 -25.41
CA LYS A 60 7.79 10.49 -25.58
C LYS A 60 8.53 10.22 -24.28
N LYS A 61 9.36 9.21 -24.27
CA LYS A 61 10.25 8.93 -23.13
C LYS A 61 11.16 10.14 -22.96
N SER A 62 10.79 11.05 -22.10
CA SER A 62 11.71 12.09 -21.69
C SER A 62 12.88 11.39 -20.97
N LYS A 63 14.10 11.73 -21.32
CA LYS A 63 15.31 11.23 -20.68
C LYS A 63 15.53 11.86 -19.30
N LYS A 64 14.52 12.48 -18.69
CA LYS A 64 14.62 12.93 -17.30
C LYS A 64 14.68 11.70 -16.40
N LYS A 65 15.65 11.70 -15.48
CA LYS A 65 15.77 10.69 -14.44
C LYS A 65 14.42 10.65 -13.72
N ILE A 66 13.67 9.58 -13.89
CA ILE A 66 12.34 9.44 -13.29
C ILE A 66 12.55 9.09 -11.82
N ILE A 67 12.19 10.01 -10.94
CA ILE A 67 12.18 9.75 -9.51
C ILE A 67 11.05 8.75 -9.24
N PRO A 68 11.34 7.60 -8.61
CA PRO A 68 10.30 6.59 -8.39
C PRO A 68 9.21 7.12 -7.44
N SER A 69 8.03 6.54 -7.51
CA SER A 69 6.97 6.81 -6.53
C SER A 69 7.33 6.15 -5.19
N PHE A 70 6.66 6.58 -4.10
CA PHE A 70 6.83 5.90 -2.80
C PHE A 70 6.46 4.42 -2.90
N GLN A 71 5.46 4.08 -3.70
CA GLN A 71 5.06 2.69 -3.97
C GLN A 71 6.22 1.89 -4.60
N ASP A 72 6.91 2.48 -5.60
CA ASP A 72 8.05 1.81 -6.26
C ASP A 72 9.22 1.65 -5.28
N VAL A 73 9.48 2.68 -4.46
CA VAL A 73 10.50 2.64 -3.40
C VAL A 73 10.19 1.50 -2.42
N PHE A 74 8.95 1.40 -1.94
CA PHE A 74 8.56 0.32 -1.04
C PHE A 74 8.79 -1.05 -1.68
N GLY A 75 8.36 -1.23 -2.94
CA GLY A 75 8.58 -2.48 -3.66
C GLY A 75 10.06 -2.84 -3.76
N TYR A 76 10.91 -1.86 -4.04
CA TYR A 76 12.37 -2.04 -4.08
C TYR A 76 12.92 -2.41 -2.70
N LEU A 77 12.58 -1.61 -1.68
CA LEU A 77 13.10 -1.79 -0.32
C LEU A 77 12.67 -3.13 0.29
N SER A 78 11.44 -3.57 0.03
CA SER A 78 10.96 -4.86 0.52
C SER A 78 11.81 -6.02 -0.03
N CYS A 79 12.16 -5.97 -1.33
CA CYS A 79 13.05 -6.96 -1.93
C CYS A 79 14.48 -6.86 -1.36
N GLU A 80 15.00 -5.64 -1.24
CA GLU A 80 16.34 -5.40 -0.66
C GLU A 80 16.45 -5.99 0.74
N VAL A 81 15.45 -5.74 1.57
CA VAL A 81 15.39 -6.26 2.94
C VAL A 81 15.36 -7.80 2.91
N ALA A 82 14.50 -8.40 2.08
CA ALA A 82 14.32 -9.85 2.04
C ALA A 82 15.55 -10.59 1.52
N ARG A 83 16.38 -9.95 0.70
CA ARG A 83 17.67 -10.53 0.28
C ARG A 83 18.68 -10.59 1.43
N ASN A 84 18.57 -9.67 2.37
CA ASN A 84 19.52 -9.52 3.47
C ASN A 84 19.02 -10.12 4.80
N ARG A 85 17.73 -10.53 4.86
CA ARG A 85 17.12 -11.07 6.08
C ARG A 85 16.15 -12.18 5.70
N ASP A 86 16.26 -13.31 6.36
CA ASP A 86 15.36 -14.46 6.13
C ASP A 86 14.11 -14.45 7.00
N ASP A 87 14.06 -13.56 7.98
CA ASP A 87 12.96 -13.47 8.94
C ASP A 87 11.80 -12.56 8.48
N THR A 88 11.92 -11.91 7.31
CA THR A 88 10.89 -10.99 6.82
C THR A 88 9.83 -11.68 5.96
N ILE A 89 8.58 -11.28 6.16
CA ILE A 89 7.42 -11.78 5.41
C ILE A 89 6.56 -10.58 5.01
N CYS A 90 6.10 -10.54 3.75
CA CYS A 90 5.17 -9.50 3.29
C CYS A 90 3.76 -10.04 3.16
N ILE A 91 2.80 -9.31 3.71
CA ILE A 91 1.37 -9.65 3.71
C ILE A 91 0.59 -8.48 3.10
N THR A 92 -0.36 -8.76 2.22
CA THR A 92 -1.26 -7.74 1.67
C THR A 92 -2.69 -8.30 1.57
N ALA A 93 -3.65 -7.42 1.33
CA ALA A 93 -5.08 -7.78 1.26
C ALA A 93 -5.64 -7.37 -0.11
N ALA A 94 -5.34 -8.16 -1.15
CA ALA A 94 -5.74 -7.95 -2.55
C ALA A 94 -5.18 -6.64 -3.14
N MET A 95 -3.99 -6.22 -2.67
CA MET A 95 -3.38 -4.95 -3.10
C MET A 95 -1.95 -5.12 -3.62
N ARG A 96 -1.60 -6.31 -4.12
CA ARG A 96 -0.23 -6.62 -4.57
C ARG A 96 0.35 -5.58 -5.53
N GLU A 97 -0.42 -5.25 -6.56
CA GLU A 97 0.01 -4.27 -7.59
C GLU A 97 0.08 -2.87 -7.01
N GLY A 98 -0.95 -2.50 -6.26
CA GLY A 98 -1.08 -1.15 -5.71
C GLY A 98 -0.13 -0.82 -4.59
N THR A 99 0.45 -1.82 -3.94
CA THR A 99 1.49 -1.62 -2.91
C THR A 99 2.90 -1.85 -3.43
N GLY A 100 3.05 -2.20 -4.74
CA GLY A 100 4.37 -2.40 -5.33
C GLY A 100 5.00 -3.77 -5.01
N LEU A 101 4.24 -4.72 -4.48
CA LEU A 101 4.78 -6.02 -4.06
C LEU A 101 4.89 -7.06 -5.18
N VAL A 102 4.67 -6.68 -6.45
CA VAL A 102 4.79 -7.63 -7.57
C VAL A 102 6.21 -8.24 -7.65
N PRO A 103 7.31 -7.44 -7.58
CA PRO A 103 8.66 -8.02 -7.57
C PRO A 103 8.90 -8.95 -6.37
N TYR A 104 8.46 -8.54 -5.19
CA TYR A 104 8.63 -9.33 -3.96
C TYR A 104 7.92 -10.69 -4.09
N ALA A 105 6.67 -10.69 -4.51
CA ALA A 105 5.88 -11.92 -4.67
C ALA A 105 6.52 -12.90 -5.66
N LYS A 106 7.19 -12.36 -6.69
CA LYS A 106 7.89 -13.18 -7.70
C LYS A 106 9.21 -13.75 -7.16
N GLU A 107 9.98 -12.92 -6.45
CA GLU A 107 11.32 -13.30 -5.96
C GLU A 107 11.24 -14.16 -4.68
N PHE A 108 10.26 -13.89 -3.81
CA PHE A 108 10.12 -14.55 -2.51
C PHE A 108 8.72 -15.15 -2.33
N PRO A 109 8.29 -16.09 -3.21
CA PRO A 109 6.91 -16.60 -3.17
C PRO A 109 6.53 -17.30 -1.86
N ASN A 110 7.50 -17.85 -1.14
CA ASN A 110 7.26 -18.53 0.14
C ASN A 110 7.23 -17.56 1.34
N ARG A 111 7.50 -16.29 1.10
CA ARG A 111 7.49 -15.24 2.13
C ARG A 111 6.52 -14.12 1.76
N TYR A 112 5.58 -14.41 0.85
CA TYR A 112 4.55 -13.48 0.40
C TYR A 112 3.16 -14.10 0.57
N TYR A 113 2.24 -13.36 1.17
CA TYR A 113 0.88 -13.81 1.40
C TYR A 113 -0.11 -12.72 0.98
N ASP A 114 -1.07 -13.09 0.15
CA ASP A 114 -2.20 -12.23 -0.20
C ASP A 114 -3.45 -12.87 0.39
N VAL A 115 -4.04 -12.21 1.39
CA VAL A 115 -5.19 -12.77 2.12
C VAL A 115 -6.53 -12.43 1.47
N GLY A 116 -6.52 -11.84 0.27
CA GLY A 116 -7.76 -11.36 -0.36
C GLY A 116 -8.25 -10.09 0.34
N ILE A 117 -9.50 -9.72 0.13
CA ILE A 117 -10.07 -8.51 0.77
C ILE A 117 -10.46 -8.85 2.21
N ALA A 118 -9.45 -9.04 3.06
CA ALA A 118 -9.62 -9.48 4.45
C ALA A 118 -8.55 -8.83 5.34
N GLU A 119 -8.60 -7.49 5.44
CA GLU A 119 -7.58 -6.70 6.13
C GLU A 119 -7.39 -7.12 7.58
N GLY A 120 -8.49 -7.36 8.31
CA GLY A 120 -8.43 -7.85 9.68
C GLY A 120 -7.69 -9.18 9.79
N HIS A 121 -8.01 -10.14 8.90
CA HIS A 121 -7.29 -11.42 8.86
C HIS A 121 -5.80 -11.21 8.58
N GLY A 122 -5.47 -10.31 7.65
CA GLY A 122 -4.05 -10.01 7.34
C GLY A 122 -3.27 -9.53 8.56
N VAL A 123 -3.90 -8.71 9.40
CA VAL A 123 -3.26 -8.21 10.63
C VAL A 123 -3.11 -9.33 11.67
N THR A 124 -4.17 -10.10 11.96
CA THR A 124 -4.10 -11.22 12.91
C THR A 124 -3.09 -12.28 12.45
N PHE A 125 -3.07 -12.57 11.15
CA PHE A 125 -2.13 -13.51 10.55
C PHE A 125 -0.68 -13.03 10.73
N SER A 126 -0.45 -11.72 10.57
CA SER A 126 0.88 -11.13 10.81
C SER A 126 1.30 -11.24 12.28
N ALA A 127 0.35 -11.08 13.21
CA ALA A 127 0.62 -11.26 14.64
C ALA A 127 1.14 -12.68 14.91
N GLY A 128 0.52 -13.68 14.28
CA GLY A 128 0.98 -15.08 14.39
C GLY A 128 2.44 -15.28 13.95
N PHE A 129 2.84 -14.65 12.84
CA PHE A 129 4.24 -14.70 12.40
C PHE A 129 5.17 -14.02 13.41
N ALA A 130 4.72 -12.90 13.98
CA ALA A 130 5.53 -12.14 14.93
C ALA A 130 5.75 -12.93 16.24
N THR A 131 4.77 -13.74 16.68
CA THR A 131 4.96 -14.61 17.87
C THR A 131 6.02 -15.67 17.65
N GLU A 132 6.27 -16.06 16.41
CA GLU A 132 7.32 -17.03 16.03
C GLU A 132 8.67 -16.34 15.76
N GLY A 133 8.80 -15.06 16.07
CA GLY A 133 10.05 -14.32 15.92
C GLY A 133 10.30 -13.75 14.53
N LEU A 134 9.36 -13.89 13.62
CA LEU A 134 9.47 -13.32 12.28
C LEU A 134 9.13 -11.82 12.29
N ARG A 135 9.47 -11.14 11.20
CA ARG A 135 9.30 -9.70 11.05
C ARG A 135 8.28 -9.43 9.92
N PRO A 136 6.98 -9.51 10.22
CA PRO A 136 5.96 -9.31 9.19
C PRO A 136 5.83 -7.83 8.80
N ILE A 137 5.74 -7.60 7.49
CA ILE A 137 5.48 -6.30 6.87
C ILE A 137 4.10 -6.40 6.22
N VAL A 138 3.14 -5.66 6.78
CA VAL A 138 1.75 -5.62 6.32
C VAL A 138 1.58 -4.42 5.41
N ALA A 139 1.38 -4.66 4.10
CA ALA A 139 1.25 -3.62 3.09
C ALA A 139 -0.21 -3.48 2.69
N ILE A 140 -0.90 -2.49 3.25
CA ILE A 140 -2.33 -2.22 3.04
C ILE A 140 -2.52 -0.72 2.87
N TYR A 141 -3.43 -0.30 1.98
CA TYR A 141 -3.76 1.13 1.83
C TYR A 141 -4.28 1.70 3.16
N SER A 142 -3.86 2.91 3.46
CA SER A 142 -4.22 3.62 4.68
C SER A 142 -5.73 3.55 4.99
N THR A 143 -6.56 3.87 4.00
CA THR A 143 -8.03 3.86 4.19
C THR A 143 -8.58 2.46 4.49
N PHE A 144 -8.00 1.42 3.89
CA PHE A 144 -8.51 0.05 4.08
C PHE A 144 -8.02 -0.58 5.38
N LEU A 145 -6.89 -0.13 5.92
CA LEU A 145 -6.41 -0.60 7.21
C LEU A 145 -7.36 -0.22 8.36
N GLN A 146 -8.25 0.75 8.17
CA GLN A 146 -9.30 1.09 9.15
C GLN A 146 -10.13 -0.15 9.54
N ARG A 147 -10.34 -1.10 8.59
CA ARG A 147 -11.11 -2.33 8.86
C ARG A 147 -10.43 -3.23 9.88
N ALA A 148 -9.14 -3.03 10.10
CA ALA A 148 -8.34 -3.88 11.00
C ALA A 148 -8.00 -3.18 12.32
N PHE A 149 -8.64 -2.06 12.66
CA PHE A 149 -8.31 -1.27 13.85
C PHE A 149 -8.30 -2.13 15.11
N ASP A 150 -9.37 -2.89 15.35
CA ASP A 150 -9.47 -3.75 16.52
C ASP A 150 -8.35 -4.81 16.52
N HIS A 151 -8.05 -5.40 15.38
CA HIS A 151 -7.00 -6.41 15.24
C HIS A 151 -5.62 -5.82 15.55
N ILE A 152 -5.36 -4.57 15.14
CA ILE A 152 -4.11 -3.87 15.47
C ILE A 152 -4.01 -3.69 16.99
N VAL A 153 -5.10 -3.27 17.65
CA VAL A 153 -5.13 -3.05 19.09
C VAL A 153 -4.96 -4.38 19.83
N HIS A 154 -5.85 -5.33 19.54
CA HIS A 154 -6.01 -6.54 20.34
C HIS A 154 -4.96 -7.61 20.02
N ASP A 155 -4.73 -7.86 18.73
CA ASP A 155 -3.88 -8.97 18.31
C ASP A 155 -2.40 -8.59 18.21
N VAL A 156 -2.10 -7.29 18.06
CA VAL A 156 -0.71 -6.83 17.85
C VAL A 156 -0.24 -5.98 19.04
N ALA A 157 -0.88 -4.84 19.30
CA ALA A 157 -0.34 -3.83 20.23
C ALA A 157 -0.34 -4.30 21.69
N ILE A 158 -1.44 -4.87 22.18
CA ILE A 158 -1.54 -5.38 23.55
C ILE A 158 -0.47 -6.46 23.83
N GLN A 159 -0.09 -7.20 22.79
CA GLN A 159 0.93 -8.25 22.89
C GLN A 159 2.35 -7.74 22.61
N HIS A 160 2.52 -6.45 22.35
CA HIS A 160 3.81 -5.81 22.04
C HIS A 160 4.52 -6.47 20.85
N LEU A 161 3.76 -6.91 19.83
CA LEU A 161 4.33 -7.61 18.68
C LEU A 161 4.90 -6.62 17.66
N PRO A 162 6.09 -6.88 17.12
CA PRO A 162 6.78 -5.95 16.20
C PRO A 162 6.30 -6.11 14.74
N VAL A 163 5.01 -5.91 14.53
CA VAL A 163 4.43 -5.90 13.18
C VAL A 163 4.68 -4.54 12.54
N ILE A 164 5.08 -4.54 11.28
CA ILE A 164 5.37 -3.31 10.52
C ILE A 164 4.23 -3.07 9.52
N PHE A 165 3.55 -1.94 9.65
CA PHE A 165 2.45 -1.53 8.77
C PHE A 165 2.96 -0.52 7.74
N CYS A 166 3.09 -0.92 6.47
CA CYS A 166 3.47 -0.04 5.36
C CYS A 166 2.19 0.41 4.66
N MET A 167 1.81 1.67 4.88
CA MET A 167 0.49 2.20 4.55
C MET A 167 0.56 3.13 3.34
N ASP A 168 0.24 2.60 2.18
CA ASP A 168 0.17 3.38 0.94
C ASP A 168 -1.11 4.24 0.90
N ARG A 169 -1.13 5.26 0.06
CA ARG A 169 -2.25 6.19 -0.12
C ARG A 169 -2.62 6.94 1.16
N SER A 170 -1.63 7.25 1.99
CA SER A 170 -1.89 8.09 3.17
C SER A 170 -2.11 9.53 2.75
N GLY A 171 -3.11 10.18 3.33
CA GLY A 171 -3.53 11.53 2.92
C GLY A 171 -4.48 11.47 1.72
N ILE A 172 -4.41 12.49 0.87
CA ILE A 172 -5.28 12.62 -0.30
C ILE A 172 -4.76 11.71 -1.42
N ALA A 173 -5.59 10.80 -1.88
CA ALA A 173 -5.22 9.80 -2.89
C ALA A 173 -5.53 10.25 -4.34
N GLY A 174 -5.98 11.50 -4.52
CA GLY A 174 -6.20 12.09 -5.84
C GLY A 174 -7.30 11.37 -6.63
N GLU A 175 -6.94 10.92 -7.81
CA GLU A 175 -7.87 10.33 -8.79
C GLU A 175 -8.59 9.06 -8.31
N ASP A 176 -8.06 8.40 -7.28
CA ASP A 176 -8.70 7.21 -6.71
C ASP A 176 -10.01 7.56 -5.97
N GLY A 177 -10.19 8.83 -5.61
CA GLY A 177 -11.44 9.35 -5.05
C GLY A 177 -11.55 9.22 -3.52
N PRO A 178 -12.64 9.73 -2.96
CA PRO A 178 -12.80 9.84 -1.50
C PRO A 178 -12.77 8.51 -0.75
N THR A 179 -13.13 7.42 -1.39
CA THR A 179 -13.09 6.09 -0.75
C THR A 179 -11.65 5.59 -0.53
N HIS A 180 -10.67 6.24 -1.16
CA HIS A 180 -9.26 5.85 -1.07
C HIS A 180 -8.41 6.84 -0.27
N HIS A 181 -8.98 7.96 0.21
CA HIS A 181 -8.22 8.94 1.00
C HIS A 181 -7.87 8.36 2.38
N GLY A 182 -6.58 8.36 2.70
CA GLY A 182 -6.06 7.89 3.98
C GLY A 182 -5.90 9.03 4.97
N SER A 183 -6.99 9.68 5.34
CA SER A 183 -6.96 10.90 6.18
C SER A 183 -7.13 10.62 7.67
N LEU A 184 -7.50 9.41 8.06
CA LEU A 184 -7.79 9.08 9.45
C LEU A 184 -6.69 8.26 10.14
N ASP A 185 -5.69 7.82 9.40
CA ASP A 185 -4.68 6.89 9.90
C ASP A 185 -3.89 7.43 11.11
N ILE A 186 -3.44 8.67 11.06
CA ILE A 186 -2.72 9.28 12.18
C ILE A 186 -3.63 9.29 13.42
N ALA A 187 -4.90 9.66 13.24
CA ALA A 187 -5.83 9.79 14.37
C ALA A 187 -6.05 8.44 15.07
N TYR A 188 -6.38 7.38 14.32
CA TYR A 188 -6.67 6.10 14.96
C TYR A 188 -5.41 5.36 15.42
N LEU A 189 -4.28 5.51 14.72
CA LEU A 189 -3.05 4.85 15.15
C LEU A 189 -2.47 5.49 16.42
N ARG A 190 -2.60 6.81 16.57
CA ARG A 190 -2.09 7.53 17.75
C ARG A 190 -2.81 7.17 19.05
N CYS A 191 -4.02 6.62 18.98
CA CYS A 191 -4.69 6.19 20.22
C CYS A 191 -4.30 4.76 20.64
N ILE A 192 -3.48 4.07 19.84
CA ILE A 192 -3.01 2.72 20.18
C ILE A 192 -1.71 2.83 20.97
N GLN A 193 -1.70 2.23 22.15
CA GLN A 193 -0.54 2.27 23.03
C GLN A 193 0.70 1.67 22.37
N ASP A 194 1.82 2.34 22.52
CA ASP A 194 3.14 1.94 22.02
C ASP A 194 3.26 1.84 20.49
N MET A 195 2.21 2.25 19.74
CA MET A 195 2.29 2.32 18.27
C MET A 195 3.24 3.44 17.85
N ILE A 196 4.27 3.09 17.08
CA ILE A 196 5.19 4.07 16.50
C ILE A 196 4.61 4.50 15.15
N VAL A 197 4.27 5.80 15.00
CA VAL A 197 3.64 6.33 13.79
C VAL A 197 4.64 7.23 13.07
N THR A 198 5.03 6.85 11.84
CA THR A 198 6.03 7.59 11.08
C THR A 198 5.56 7.91 9.65
N ALA A 199 6.20 8.92 9.04
CA ALA A 199 5.96 9.28 7.64
C ALA A 199 7.27 9.77 7.02
N PRO A 200 7.78 9.09 5.98
CA PRO A 200 9.03 9.51 5.35
C PRO A 200 8.87 10.80 4.56
N ARG A 201 9.89 11.67 4.61
CA ARG A 201 9.96 12.86 3.76
C ARG A 201 10.22 12.48 2.31
N ASN A 202 11.05 11.45 2.11
CA ASN A 202 11.47 11.02 0.78
C ASN A 202 11.81 9.52 0.78
N GLY A 203 12.26 9.01 -0.36
CA GLY A 203 12.61 7.61 -0.52
C GLY A 203 13.78 7.14 0.34
N ASN A 204 14.76 8.02 0.58
CA ASN A 204 15.91 7.68 1.43
C ASN A 204 15.47 7.52 2.89
N GLU A 205 14.67 8.45 3.39
CA GLU A 205 14.15 8.35 4.75
C GLU A 205 13.21 7.14 4.90
N PHE A 206 12.49 6.74 3.83
CA PHE A 206 11.72 5.49 3.86
C PHE A 206 12.64 4.30 4.16
N ARG A 207 13.81 4.22 3.49
CA ARG A 207 14.80 3.16 3.78
C ARG A 207 15.21 3.18 5.25
N HIS A 208 15.54 4.36 5.79
CA HIS A 208 15.93 4.50 7.20
C HIS A 208 14.81 4.05 8.14
N LEU A 209 13.57 4.46 7.86
CA LEU A 209 12.41 4.09 8.68
C LEU A 209 12.14 2.58 8.64
N LEU A 210 12.21 1.98 7.46
CA LEU A 210 11.99 0.53 7.33
C LEU A 210 13.09 -0.25 8.08
N TYR A 211 14.34 0.21 7.95
CA TYR A 211 15.47 -0.38 8.67
C TYR A 211 15.28 -0.23 10.19
N SER A 212 14.87 0.95 10.64
CA SER A 212 14.61 1.20 12.07
C SER A 212 13.48 0.30 12.59
N ALA A 213 12.39 0.16 11.81
CA ALA A 213 11.27 -0.70 12.16
C ALA A 213 11.70 -2.17 12.29
N LEU A 214 12.56 -2.63 11.40
CA LEU A 214 13.04 -4.03 11.42
C LEU A 214 13.98 -4.32 12.61
N ASN A 215 14.59 -3.29 13.17
CA ASN A 215 15.56 -3.45 14.26
C ASN A 215 14.95 -3.21 15.65
N GLN A 216 13.73 -2.64 15.74
CA GLN A 216 13.03 -2.58 17.02
C GLN A 216 12.14 -3.83 17.18
N THR A 217 11.94 -4.31 18.40
CA THR A 217 11.35 -5.63 18.64
C THR A 217 10.18 -5.66 19.61
N LYS A 218 9.71 -4.51 20.08
CA LYS A 218 8.74 -4.47 21.18
C LYS A 218 7.48 -3.65 20.90
N SER A 219 7.34 -3.14 19.70
CA SER A 219 6.21 -2.26 19.39
C SER A 219 5.78 -2.39 17.93
N PRO A 220 4.50 -2.27 17.65
CA PRO A 220 4.08 -2.13 16.25
C PRO A 220 4.58 -0.81 15.68
N PHE A 221 4.90 -0.83 14.40
CA PHE A 221 5.53 0.31 13.72
C PHE A 221 4.77 0.60 12.43
N SER A 222 4.32 1.82 12.23
CA SER A 222 3.66 2.20 10.99
C SER A 222 4.49 3.20 10.20
N ILE A 223 4.60 2.97 8.90
CA ILE A 223 5.23 3.87 7.93
C ILE A 223 4.14 4.25 6.93
N ARG A 224 3.67 5.49 7.01
CA ARG A 224 2.60 5.99 6.16
C ARG A 224 3.17 6.90 5.06
N TYR A 225 2.78 6.68 3.82
CA TYR A 225 3.33 7.43 2.69
C TYR A 225 2.26 7.70 1.62
N PRO A 226 2.40 8.83 0.89
CA PRO A 226 1.38 9.24 -0.08
C PRO A 226 1.54 8.51 -1.43
N LYS A 227 0.48 8.56 -2.24
CA LYS A 227 0.52 8.16 -3.64
C LYS A 227 1.14 9.29 -4.47
N SER A 228 2.46 9.41 -4.42
CA SER A 228 3.20 10.48 -5.10
C SER A 228 4.64 10.05 -5.38
N SER A 229 5.39 10.95 -6.06
CA SER A 229 6.85 10.82 -6.19
C SER A 229 7.50 10.77 -4.82
N SER A 230 8.57 9.98 -4.69
CA SER A 230 9.35 9.87 -3.45
C SER A 230 10.33 11.04 -3.25
N VAL A 231 10.27 12.05 -4.07
CA VAL A 231 11.10 13.27 -4.09
C VAL A 231 12.57 12.97 -4.36
N VAL A 232 13.20 12.17 -3.52
CA VAL A 232 14.61 11.74 -3.66
C VAL A 232 14.70 10.27 -3.28
N PHE A 233 15.41 9.48 -4.09
CA PHE A 233 15.73 8.10 -3.75
C PHE A 233 17.08 7.72 -4.35
N ASP A 234 18.03 7.42 -3.49
CA ASP A 234 19.34 6.88 -3.89
C ASP A 234 19.26 5.35 -3.80
N ILE A 235 19.31 4.70 -4.92
CA ILE A 235 19.15 3.24 -4.99
C ILE A 235 20.31 2.52 -4.27
N ASP A 236 21.50 3.12 -4.26
CA ASP A 236 22.69 2.56 -3.62
C ASP A 236 22.91 3.10 -2.20
N GLY A 237 21.96 3.89 -1.68
CA GLY A 237 22.06 4.50 -0.35
C GLY A 237 22.07 3.47 0.77
N GLN A 238 22.77 3.79 1.85
CA GLN A 238 22.84 2.93 3.03
C GLN A 238 21.71 3.24 4.00
N ALA A 239 21.25 2.22 4.72
CA ALA A 239 20.23 2.38 5.75
C ALA A 239 20.86 2.82 7.07
N GLU A 240 20.17 3.70 7.79
CA GLU A 240 20.60 4.20 9.10
C GLU A 240 19.45 4.06 10.10
N LEU A 241 19.79 3.88 11.37
CA LEU A 241 18.80 3.88 12.45
C LEU A 241 18.40 5.32 12.75
N LEU A 242 17.10 5.58 12.76
CA LEU A 242 16.57 6.88 13.14
C LEU A 242 16.18 6.88 14.61
N PRO A 243 16.47 7.95 15.35
CA PRO A 243 16.05 8.06 16.76
C PRO A 243 14.53 8.26 16.84
N ILE A 244 13.85 7.30 17.43
CA ILE A 244 12.38 7.33 17.56
C ILE A 244 11.96 8.44 18.53
N GLY A 245 10.94 9.21 18.15
CA GLY A 245 10.42 10.29 18.98
C GLY A 245 11.23 11.57 18.94
N SER A 246 12.06 11.74 17.92
CA SER A 246 12.90 12.93 17.75
C SER A 246 12.33 13.89 16.70
N TRP A 247 12.83 15.10 16.73
CA TRP A 247 12.56 16.15 15.74
C TRP A 247 13.86 16.63 15.13
N GLU A 248 13.79 17.01 13.88
CA GLU A 248 14.92 17.64 13.18
C GLU A 248 14.54 19.08 12.84
N VAL A 249 15.45 20.03 13.13
CA VAL A 249 15.28 21.44 12.73
C VAL A 249 15.80 21.58 11.31
N LEU A 250 14.91 21.72 10.34
CA LEU A 250 15.26 21.88 8.92
C LEU A 250 15.70 23.31 8.62
N ARG A 251 15.08 24.30 9.29
CA ARG A 251 15.35 25.72 9.07
C ARG A 251 15.16 26.48 10.38
N SER A 252 16.14 27.28 10.75
CA SER A 252 16.08 28.14 11.94
C SER A 252 15.31 29.42 11.63
N GLY A 253 14.62 29.96 12.65
CA GLY A 253 13.86 31.20 12.56
C GLY A 253 13.44 31.67 13.93
N SER A 254 12.77 32.83 14.00
CA SER A 254 12.37 33.48 15.27
C SER A 254 10.88 33.79 15.36
N ASP A 255 10.18 33.89 14.23
CA ASP A 255 8.85 34.49 14.20
C ASP A 255 7.72 33.45 14.27
N ILE A 256 7.91 32.31 13.60
CA ILE A 256 6.90 31.25 13.50
C ILE A 256 7.60 29.90 13.57
N ALA A 257 7.02 28.97 14.32
CA ALA A 257 7.42 27.54 14.29
C ALA A 257 6.42 26.77 13.43
N VAL A 258 6.92 26.06 12.40
CA VAL A 258 6.10 25.21 11.55
C VAL A 258 6.52 23.76 11.81
N LEU A 259 5.58 22.96 12.31
CA LEU A 259 5.78 21.53 12.53
C LEU A 259 5.21 20.76 11.34
N CYS A 260 6.02 20.00 10.65
CA CYS A 260 5.58 19.24 9.49
C CYS A 260 6.01 17.76 9.56
N VAL A 261 5.28 16.91 8.86
CA VAL A 261 5.50 15.46 8.87
C VAL A 261 5.49 14.95 7.43
N GLY A 262 6.47 14.12 7.11
CA GLY A 262 6.54 13.46 5.81
C GLY A 262 6.92 14.39 4.66
N SER A 263 6.46 14.06 3.47
CA SER A 263 6.86 14.76 2.23
C SER A 263 6.42 16.24 2.17
N LEU A 264 5.44 16.63 2.99
CA LEU A 264 5.01 18.04 3.07
C LEU A 264 6.14 18.98 3.54
N SER A 265 7.19 18.44 4.16
CA SER A 265 8.35 19.24 4.56
C SER A 265 8.96 20.01 3.38
N TYR A 266 8.97 19.42 2.19
CA TYR A 266 9.49 20.07 0.98
C TYR A 266 8.65 21.28 0.54
N ASP A 267 7.32 21.17 0.71
CA ASP A 267 6.40 22.27 0.39
C ASP A 267 6.57 23.42 1.40
N VAL A 268 6.77 23.09 2.66
CA VAL A 268 7.00 24.06 3.75
C VAL A 268 8.34 24.76 3.55
N GLU A 269 9.37 24.12 3.12
CA GLU A 269 10.68 24.72 2.85
C GLU A 269 10.71 25.68 1.67
N UNK A 270 9.95 25.28 0.96
CA UNK A 270 9.93 25.96 -0.22
C UNK A 270 9.30 27.21 -0.18
#